data_76d2a222b18af70544c2b810437535be
#
_entry.id   76d2a222b18af70544c2b810437535be
#
_cell.length_a   1.000
_cell.length_b   1.000
_cell.length_c   1.000
_cell.angle_alpha   90.00
_cell.angle_beta   90.00
_cell.angle_gamma   90.00
#
_symmetry.space_group_name_H-M   'P 1'
#
loop_
_entity.id
_entity.type
_entity.pdbx_description
1 polymer ?
#
loop_
_entity_poly.entity_id
_entity_poly.type
_entity_poly.pdbx_seq_one_letter_code
_entity_poly.pdbx_strand_id
1 'polypeptide(L)'
;QVLMSANPSFEVIVAGGMVRARDQGVTGQPTIDLVRQFTVDFGIIGISGIELDGTLLDFDFQEVRVAQAIVEHSRQVLLAADASKIGRNALCRLGPIALVDDWFTDRAPPDVLAEVLAAGKTRVHVVGD
;
A
#
# COMPACT_ATOMS: atom_id res chain seq x y z
N GLN A 1 -15.51 -2.10 -11.04
CA GLN A 1 -16.67 -2.11 -11.98
C GLN A 1 -17.05 -0.70 -12.41
N VAL A 2 -17.08 0.25 -11.49
CA VAL A 2 -17.43 1.63 -11.81
C VAL A 2 -16.46 2.22 -12.84
N LEU A 3 -15.17 2.01 -12.65
CA LEU A 3 -14.17 2.52 -13.59
C LEU A 3 -14.28 1.86 -14.96
N MET A 4 -14.59 0.57 -14.99
CA MET A 4 -14.80 -0.16 -16.24
C MET A 4 -15.99 0.39 -17.03
N SER A 5 -17.05 0.74 -16.31
CA SER A 5 -18.27 1.29 -16.92
C SER A 5 -18.11 2.73 -17.36
N ALA A 6 -17.31 3.51 -16.62
CA ALA A 6 -17.19 4.96 -16.82
C ALA A 6 -16.25 5.34 -17.96
N ASN A 7 -15.26 4.48 -18.28
CA ASN A 7 -14.27 4.82 -19.29
C ASN A 7 -13.86 3.59 -20.10
N PRO A 8 -14.49 3.37 -21.26
CA PRO A 8 -14.19 2.20 -22.10
C PRO A 8 -12.78 2.20 -22.71
N SER A 9 -12.05 3.32 -22.63
CA SER A 9 -10.67 3.35 -23.12
C SER A 9 -9.69 2.70 -22.13
N PHE A 10 -10.11 2.41 -20.92
CA PHE A 10 -9.26 1.72 -19.96
C PHE A 10 -9.37 0.21 -20.12
N GLU A 11 -8.23 -0.45 -20.08
CA GLU A 11 -8.19 -1.90 -19.88
C GLU A 11 -8.07 -2.15 -18.37
N VAL A 12 -8.97 -2.97 -17.83
CA VAL A 12 -8.96 -3.33 -16.42
C VAL A 12 -8.71 -4.83 -16.30
N ILE A 13 -7.62 -5.18 -15.63
CA ILE A 13 -7.27 -6.57 -15.36
C ILE A 13 -7.58 -6.85 -13.90
N VAL A 14 -8.44 -7.82 -13.65
CA VAL A 14 -8.80 -8.22 -12.29
C VAL A 14 -8.01 -9.46 -11.92
N ALA A 15 -7.26 -9.38 -10.82
CA ALA A 15 -6.48 -10.51 -10.34
C ALA A 15 -7.40 -11.62 -9.83
N GLY A 16 -7.04 -12.85 -10.15
CA GLY A 16 -7.65 -14.02 -9.52
C GLY A 16 -7.04 -14.27 -8.15
N GLY A 17 -7.70 -15.10 -7.35
CA GLY A 17 -7.22 -15.46 -6.03
C GLY A 17 -8.38 -15.69 -5.08
N MET A 18 -8.08 -15.65 -3.78
CA MET A 18 -9.09 -15.81 -2.74
C MET A 18 -9.67 -14.45 -2.39
N VAL A 19 -11.00 -14.34 -2.46
CA VAL A 19 -11.71 -13.09 -2.12
C VAL A 19 -12.14 -13.15 -0.67
N ARG A 20 -11.73 -12.13 0.11
CA ARG A 20 -12.19 -12.01 1.51
C ARG A 20 -13.58 -11.42 1.54
N ALA A 21 -14.47 -12.07 2.30
CA ALA A 21 -15.85 -11.60 2.42
C ALA A 21 -15.95 -10.22 3.08
N ARG A 22 -15.02 -9.91 3.99
CA ARG A 22 -15.03 -8.69 4.80
C ARG A 22 -14.91 -7.41 3.98
N ASP A 23 -13.97 -7.38 3.04
CA ASP A 23 -13.64 -6.17 2.28
C ASP A 23 -13.48 -6.43 0.78
N GLN A 24 -13.72 -7.66 0.35
CA GLN A 24 -13.60 -8.11 -1.04
C GLN A 24 -12.16 -8.00 -1.59
N GLY A 25 -11.18 -7.93 -0.71
CA GLY A 25 -9.79 -7.98 -1.10
C GLY A 25 -9.42 -9.35 -1.67
N VAL A 26 -8.58 -9.35 -2.69
CA VAL A 26 -8.14 -10.58 -3.36
C VAL A 26 -6.71 -10.88 -2.95
N THR A 27 -6.47 -12.09 -2.46
CA THR A 27 -5.15 -12.51 -1.98
C THR A 27 -4.84 -13.92 -2.44
N GLY A 28 -3.63 -14.37 -2.14
CA GLY A 28 -3.18 -15.72 -2.42
C GLY A 28 -2.18 -15.80 -3.55
N GLN A 29 -1.66 -16.99 -3.79
CA GLN A 29 -0.61 -17.20 -4.76
C GLN A 29 -1.01 -16.82 -6.20
N PRO A 30 -2.24 -17.10 -6.67
CA PRO A 30 -2.63 -16.67 -8.01
C PRO A 30 -2.59 -15.16 -8.19
N THR A 31 -2.92 -14.39 -7.15
CA THR A 31 -2.84 -12.92 -7.18
C THR A 31 -1.39 -12.48 -7.31
N ILE A 32 -0.51 -13.06 -6.52
CA ILE A 32 0.93 -12.76 -6.53
C ILE A 32 1.52 -13.10 -7.90
N ASP A 33 1.19 -14.26 -8.44
CA ASP A 33 1.70 -14.71 -9.73
C ASP A 33 1.29 -13.76 -10.85
N LEU A 34 0.06 -13.26 -10.81
CA LEU A 34 -0.40 -12.29 -11.79
C LEU A 34 0.37 -10.98 -11.68
N VAL A 35 0.51 -10.44 -10.48
CA VAL A 35 1.24 -9.19 -10.23
C VAL A 35 2.68 -9.29 -10.74
N ARG A 36 3.33 -10.42 -10.52
CA ARG A 36 4.71 -10.64 -10.93
C ARG A 36 4.94 -10.68 -12.44
N GLN A 37 3.88 -10.77 -13.24
CA GLN A 37 4.01 -10.75 -14.69
C GLN A 37 4.14 -9.35 -15.27
N PHE A 38 3.97 -8.32 -14.45
CA PHE A 38 3.98 -6.93 -14.90
C PHE A 38 5.08 -6.14 -14.22
N THR A 39 5.57 -5.13 -14.91
CA THR A 39 6.29 -4.02 -14.29
C THR A 39 5.45 -2.79 -14.56
N VAL A 40 4.83 -2.27 -13.53
CA VAL A 40 3.89 -1.15 -13.67
C VAL A 40 4.56 0.17 -13.32
N ASP A 41 4.01 1.26 -13.83
CA ASP A 41 4.53 2.58 -13.52
C ASP A 41 4.23 2.97 -12.06
N PHE A 42 3.04 2.65 -11.58
CA PHE A 42 2.61 2.99 -10.22
C PHE A 42 1.97 1.78 -9.55
N GLY A 43 2.40 1.49 -8.34
CA GLY A 43 1.71 0.58 -7.45
C GLY A 43 1.10 1.36 -6.31
N ILE A 44 -0.15 1.07 -5.97
CA ILE A 44 -0.84 1.72 -4.86
C ILE A 44 -1.13 0.67 -3.80
N ILE A 45 -0.66 0.92 -2.58
CA ILE A 45 -0.88 0.01 -1.46
C ILE A 45 -1.52 0.75 -0.29
N GLY A 46 -2.25 0.00 0.53
CA GLY A 46 -2.72 0.43 1.83
C GLY A 46 -1.99 -0.33 2.92
N ILE A 47 -2.16 0.10 4.16
CA ILE A 47 -1.54 -0.53 5.32
C ILE A 47 -2.43 -0.36 6.56
N SER A 48 -2.32 -1.24 7.54
CA SER A 48 -3.13 -1.17 8.75
C SER A 48 -2.45 -0.45 9.89
N GLY A 49 -1.13 -0.41 9.91
CA GLY A 49 -0.39 0.25 10.97
C GLY A 49 0.95 0.80 10.48
N ILE A 50 1.36 1.91 11.06
CA ILE A 50 2.65 2.54 10.82
C ILE A 50 3.29 2.79 12.18
N GLU A 51 4.40 2.11 12.47
CA GLU A 51 5.15 2.36 13.69
C GLU A 51 5.89 3.69 13.62
N LEU A 52 6.23 4.24 14.78
CA LEU A 52 6.92 5.54 14.83
C LEU A 52 8.32 5.49 14.20
N ASP A 53 8.90 4.31 14.09
CA ASP A 53 10.19 4.12 13.39
C ASP A 53 10.03 3.96 11.87
N GLY A 54 8.79 4.00 11.38
CA GLY A 54 8.50 3.88 9.95
C GLY A 54 8.21 2.47 9.48
N THR A 55 8.13 1.48 10.37
CA THR A 55 7.77 0.12 9.95
C THR A 55 6.30 0.03 9.60
N LEU A 56 6.02 -0.50 8.42
CA LEU A 56 4.65 -0.71 7.93
C LEU A 56 4.16 -2.09 8.35
N LEU A 57 2.96 -2.14 8.91
CA LEU A 57 2.37 -3.36 9.48
C LEU A 57 0.98 -3.63 8.91
N ASP A 58 0.61 -4.91 8.85
CA ASP A 58 -0.75 -5.31 8.52
C ASP A 58 -1.17 -6.50 9.38
N PHE A 59 -2.48 -6.74 9.46
CA PHE A 59 -3.02 -7.85 10.24
C PHE A 59 -2.97 -9.17 9.48
N ASP A 60 -3.04 -9.11 8.15
CA ASP A 60 -3.18 -10.28 7.29
C ASP A 60 -1.88 -10.57 6.55
N PHE A 61 -1.28 -11.72 6.85
CA PHE A 61 -0.05 -12.15 6.19
C PHE A 61 -0.20 -12.29 4.67
N GLN A 62 -1.35 -12.76 4.20
CA GLN A 62 -1.59 -12.92 2.77
C GLN A 62 -1.65 -11.56 2.07
N GLU A 63 -2.21 -10.58 2.72
CA GLU A 63 -2.26 -9.21 2.20
C GLU A 63 -0.87 -8.60 2.11
N VAL A 64 -0.03 -8.84 3.11
CA VAL A 64 1.37 -8.40 3.11
C VAL A 64 2.12 -9.00 1.92
N ARG A 65 1.92 -10.28 1.64
CA ARG A 65 2.58 -10.94 0.50
C ARG A 65 2.20 -10.31 -0.84
N VAL A 66 0.92 -9.99 -1.02
CA VAL A 66 0.47 -9.29 -2.24
C VAL A 66 1.08 -7.89 -2.31
N ALA A 67 1.06 -7.15 -1.22
CA ALA A 67 1.64 -5.81 -1.18
C ALA A 67 3.14 -5.83 -1.48
N GLN A 68 3.87 -6.81 -0.95
CA GLN A 68 5.30 -6.97 -1.27
C GLN A 68 5.53 -7.20 -2.76
N ALA A 69 4.70 -8.01 -3.40
CA ALA A 69 4.80 -8.25 -4.83
C ALA A 69 4.53 -6.95 -5.62
N ILE A 70 3.55 -6.16 -5.20
CA ILE A 70 3.25 -4.87 -5.82
C ILE A 70 4.46 -3.93 -5.69
N VAL A 71 5.04 -3.83 -4.50
CA VAL A 71 6.22 -2.99 -4.26
C VAL A 71 7.38 -3.39 -5.17
N GLU A 72 7.65 -4.69 -5.27
CA GLU A 72 8.77 -5.20 -6.06
C GLU A 72 8.60 -4.96 -7.57
N HIS A 73 7.36 -4.89 -8.05
CA HIS A 73 7.05 -4.81 -9.48
C HIS A 73 6.50 -3.46 -9.93
N SER A 74 6.65 -2.43 -9.09
CA SER A 74 6.22 -1.07 -9.41
C SER A 74 7.43 -0.15 -9.51
N ARG A 75 7.43 0.72 -10.52
CA ARG A 75 8.49 1.72 -10.66
C ARG A 75 8.39 2.78 -9.57
N GLN A 76 7.17 3.12 -9.19
CA GLN A 76 6.90 4.07 -8.13
C GLN A 76 5.78 3.53 -7.25
N VAL A 77 5.98 3.57 -5.94
CA VAL A 77 5.04 3.02 -4.95
C VAL A 77 4.38 4.15 -4.21
N LEU A 78 3.05 4.15 -4.21
CA LEU A 78 2.22 5.13 -3.51
C LEU A 78 1.54 4.42 -2.34
N LEU A 79 1.62 5.02 -1.15
CA LEU A 79 0.92 4.53 0.04
C LEU A 79 -0.25 5.46 0.35
N ALA A 80 -1.45 4.89 0.42
CA ALA A 80 -2.64 5.61 0.87
C ALA A 80 -3.00 5.14 2.27
N ALA A 81 -2.68 5.95 3.28
CA ALA A 81 -2.92 5.60 4.67
C ALA A 81 -3.11 6.88 5.49
N ASP A 82 -4.26 7.00 6.12
CA ASP A 82 -4.54 8.17 6.95
C ASP A 82 -3.80 8.11 8.28
N ALA A 83 -3.81 9.22 9.00
CA ALA A 83 -3.06 9.36 10.25
C ALA A 83 -3.53 8.42 11.35
N SER A 84 -4.74 7.87 11.25
CA SER A 84 -5.23 6.91 12.24
C SER A 84 -4.44 5.60 12.26
N LYS A 85 -3.68 5.33 11.20
CA LYS A 85 -2.83 4.14 11.12
C LYS A 85 -1.54 4.27 11.94
N ILE A 86 -1.14 5.50 12.26
CA ILE A 86 0.10 5.75 12.99
C ILE A 86 -0.04 5.26 14.43
N GLY A 87 0.91 4.45 14.88
CA GLY A 87 0.91 3.89 16.23
C GLY A 87 0.02 2.67 16.42
N ARG A 88 -0.66 2.20 15.38
CA ARG A 88 -1.46 0.97 15.47
C ARG A 88 -0.57 -0.26 15.37
N ASN A 89 -0.79 -1.21 16.27
CA ASN A 89 -0.10 -2.48 16.21
C ASN A 89 -0.81 -3.43 15.26
N ALA A 90 -0.01 -4.17 14.49
CA ALA A 90 -0.50 -5.26 13.68
C ALA A 90 0.56 -6.35 13.65
N LEU A 91 0.14 -7.57 13.36
CA LEU A 91 0.98 -8.75 13.55
C LEU A 91 2.08 -8.89 12.50
N CYS A 92 1.79 -8.52 11.26
CA CYS A 92 2.67 -8.83 10.13
C CYS A 92 3.40 -7.59 9.65
N ARG A 93 4.70 -7.75 9.43
CA ARG A 93 5.56 -6.66 8.96
C ARG A 93 5.66 -6.68 7.43
N LEU A 94 5.32 -5.56 6.80
CA LEU A 94 5.54 -5.38 5.37
C LEU A 94 6.98 -4.98 5.08
N GLY A 95 7.49 -4.01 5.81
CA GLY A 95 8.83 -3.47 5.64
C GLY A 95 8.88 -2.00 6.04
N PRO A 96 10.02 -1.34 5.82
CA PRO A 96 10.16 0.07 6.18
C PRO A 96 9.39 0.98 5.21
N ILE A 97 8.95 2.13 5.71
CA ILE A 97 8.26 3.14 4.89
C ILE A 97 9.15 3.65 3.74
N ALA A 98 10.45 3.48 3.84
CA ALA A 98 11.39 3.83 2.77
C ALA A 98 11.15 3.04 1.47
N LEU A 99 10.40 1.94 1.52
CA LEU A 99 9.94 1.21 0.32
C LEU A 99 8.94 2.02 -0.50
N VAL A 100 8.33 3.04 0.09
CA VAL A 100 7.29 3.87 -0.50
C VAL A 100 7.91 5.16 -1.01
N ASP A 101 7.56 5.55 -2.22
CA ASP A 101 8.04 6.81 -2.81
C ASP A 101 7.19 7.99 -2.36
N ASP A 102 5.88 7.82 -2.30
CA ASP A 102 4.93 8.87 -1.94
C ASP A 102 3.89 8.34 -0.96
N TRP A 103 3.75 8.99 0.18
CA TRP A 103 2.75 8.66 1.18
C TRP A 103 1.69 9.76 1.22
N PHE A 104 0.45 9.39 0.96
CA PHE A 104 -0.71 10.27 1.02
C PHE A 104 -1.46 10.03 2.33
N THR A 105 -1.59 11.07 3.13
CA THR A 105 -2.23 11.01 4.45
C THR A 105 -3.10 12.26 4.68
N ASP A 106 -3.86 12.29 5.74
CA ASP A 106 -4.80 13.38 6.03
C ASP A 106 -4.28 14.37 7.07
N ARG A 107 -3.20 14.05 7.77
CA ARG A 107 -2.56 14.93 8.76
C ARG A 107 -1.06 14.75 8.76
N ALA A 108 -0.34 15.80 9.14
CA ALA A 108 1.11 15.74 9.26
C ALA A 108 1.53 14.69 10.28
N PRO A 109 2.57 13.89 10.00
CA PRO A 109 3.07 12.90 10.93
C PRO A 109 3.69 13.55 12.17
N PRO A 110 3.70 12.85 13.31
CA PRO A 110 4.39 13.35 14.52
C PRO A 110 5.89 13.47 14.27
N ASP A 111 6.55 14.28 15.09
CA ASP A 111 7.96 14.65 14.88
C ASP A 111 8.89 13.45 14.78
N VAL A 112 8.67 12.41 15.60
CA VAL A 112 9.52 11.21 15.56
C VAL A 112 9.47 10.53 14.20
N LEU A 113 8.28 10.38 13.66
CA LEU A 113 8.09 9.77 12.33
C LEU A 113 8.57 10.72 11.23
N ALA A 114 8.35 12.03 11.39
CA ALA A 114 8.82 13.03 10.43
C ALA A 114 10.34 13.00 10.28
N GLU A 115 11.08 12.75 11.37
CA GLU A 115 12.53 12.61 11.30
C GLU A 115 12.95 11.38 10.49
N VAL A 116 12.25 10.26 10.66
CA VAL A 116 12.50 9.04 9.88
C VAL A 116 12.28 9.31 8.39
N LEU A 117 11.19 10.00 8.07
CA LEU A 117 10.85 10.34 6.69
C LEU A 117 11.87 11.30 6.08
N ALA A 118 12.35 12.27 6.84
CA ALA A 118 13.34 13.24 6.38
C ALA A 118 14.70 12.57 6.09
N ALA A 119 15.04 11.53 6.84
CA ALA A 119 16.28 10.79 6.61
C ALA A 119 16.20 9.88 5.39
N GLY A 120 14.99 9.54 4.96
CA GLY A 120 14.75 8.75 3.77
C GLY A 120 14.36 9.62 2.58
N LYS A 121 13.78 8.98 1.56
CA LYS A 121 13.36 9.68 0.34
C LYS A 121 11.86 9.65 0.10
N THR A 122 11.08 9.15 1.05
CA THR A 122 9.62 9.13 0.95
C THR A 122 9.07 10.54 1.05
N ARG A 123 8.29 10.95 0.06
CA ARG A 123 7.60 12.24 0.07
C ARG A 123 6.25 12.10 0.74
N VAL A 124 5.93 13.01 1.63
CA VAL A 124 4.65 13.01 2.35
C VAL A 124 3.74 14.06 1.75
N HIS A 125 2.53 13.63 1.40
CA HIS A 125 1.49 14.49 0.86
C HIS A 125 0.32 14.51 1.83
N VAL A 126 0.11 15.64 2.51
CA VAL A 126 -1.03 15.81 3.39
C VAL A 126 -2.18 16.33 2.57
N VAL A 127 -3.22 15.52 2.43
CA VAL A 127 -4.40 15.83 1.62
C VAL A 127 -5.64 15.87 2.50
N GLY A 128 -6.61 16.64 2.08
CA GLY A 128 -7.85 16.79 2.83
C GLY A 128 -8.21 18.23 3.03
N ASP A 129 -9.19 18.47 3.84
CA ASP A 129 -9.79 19.79 4.05
C ASP A 129 -8.93 20.73 4.86
#